data_550d881ce355a2110478d5583597ab83
#
_entry.id   550d881ce355a2110478d5583597ab83
#
_cell.length_a   1.000
_cell.length_b   1.000
_cell.length_c   1.000
_cell.angle_alpha   90.00
_cell.angle_beta   90.00
_cell.angle_gamma   90.00
#
_symmetry.space_group_name_H-M   'P 1'
#
loop_
_entity.id
_entity.type
_entity.pdbx_description
1 polymer ?
#
loop_
_entity_poly.entity_id
_entity_poly.type
_entity_poly.pdbx_seq_one_letter_code
_entity_poly.pdbx_strand_id
1 'polypeptide(L)'
;MDYYGSQISKLIEELAALPGVGAKTAQRLAFHIINMPVERARGLAEAIINAKTNVRYCKTCCTLTDREECPICSNIERNHKQIMVVENARDLAAYEKTGKYKGIYHVLHGAISPMLGIGPNDIRIKELLVRLQQDVDEVIIATNSSLEGEATAMYLSKLIKPTGIRVTRIASGVPVGGDLEYIDEVTLLRAFEGRTEL
;
A
#
# COMPACT_ATOMS: atom_id res chain seq x y z
N MET A 1 17.06 35.52 4.21
CA MET A 1 17.63 36.02 5.47
C MET A 1 17.55 34.90 6.50
N ASP A 2 18.68 34.52 7.05
CA ASP A 2 18.78 33.44 8.06
C ASP A 2 18.56 34.05 9.45
N TYR A 3 17.32 33.98 9.95
CA TYR A 3 16.95 34.57 11.25
C TYR A 3 17.35 33.69 12.45
N TYR A 4 17.68 32.40 12.21
CA TYR A 4 17.81 31.41 13.28
C TYR A 4 19.21 30.80 13.41
N GLY A 5 20.14 31.17 12.56
CA GLY A 5 21.43 30.50 12.45
C GLY A 5 21.38 29.19 11.65
N SER A 6 22.53 28.80 11.11
CA SER A 6 22.62 27.76 10.06
C SER A 6 22.07 26.39 10.44
N GLN A 7 22.22 25.98 11.71
CA GLN A 7 21.78 24.64 12.15
C GLN A 7 20.26 24.54 12.25
N ILE A 8 19.60 25.61 12.71
CA ILE A 8 18.12 25.64 12.79
C ILE A 8 17.52 25.71 11.39
N SER A 9 18.08 26.59 10.55
CA SER A 9 17.64 26.75 9.16
C SER A 9 17.74 25.44 8.38
N LYS A 10 18.87 24.72 8.50
CA LYS A 10 19.06 23.42 7.87
C LYS A 10 18.03 22.37 8.35
N LEU A 11 17.74 22.30 9.65
CA LEU A 11 16.74 21.39 10.18
C LEU A 11 15.33 21.72 9.63
N ILE A 12 14.99 23.01 9.53
CA ILE A 12 13.70 23.45 8.94
C ILE A 12 13.62 23.05 7.47
N GLU A 13 14.69 23.22 6.69
CA GLU A 13 14.75 22.86 5.27
C GLU A 13 14.54 21.36 5.06
N GLU A 14 15.23 20.50 5.81
CA GLU A 14 15.11 19.05 5.73
C GLU A 14 13.68 18.58 6.10
N LEU A 15 13.09 19.19 7.12
CA LEU A 15 11.70 18.87 7.48
C LEU A 15 10.69 19.38 6.46
N ALA A 16 10.95 20.55 5.83
CA ALA A 16 10.08 21.10 4.79
C ALA A 16 10.13 20.31 3.47
N ALA A 17 11.22 19.58 3.23
CA ALA A 17 11.36 18.69 2.08
C ALA A 17 10.47 17.43 2.18
N LEU A 18 9.91 17.14 3.36
CA LEU A 18 9.01 16.00 3.54
C LEU A 18 7.64 16.26 2.89
N PRO A 19 7.06 15.28 2.15
CA PRO A 19 5.75 15.44 1.54
C PRO A 19 4.67 15.80 2.56
N GLY A 20 3.88 16.84 2.28
CA GLY A 20 2.82 17.31 3.16
C GLY A 20 3.28 18.20 4.32
N VAL A 21 4.58 18.47 4.45
CA VAL A 21 5.13 19.35 5.48
C VAL A 21 5.42 20.73 4.86
N GLY A 22 4.52 21.70 5.10
CA GLY A 22 4.75 23.08 4.68
C GLY A 22 5.73 23.84 5.62
N ALA A 23 6.24 24.96 5.17
CA ALA A 23 7.25 25.77 5.90
C ALA A 23 6.87 26.06 7.37
N LYS A 24 5.61 26.43 7.65
CA LYS A 24 5.16 26.70 9.04
C LYS A 24 5.17 25.45 9.91
N THR A 25 4.80 24.31 9.35
CA THR A 25 4.84 23.03 10.06
C THR A 25 6.26 22.57 10.31
N ALA A 26 7.15 22.69 9.31
CA ALA A 26 8.57 22.40 9.43
C ALA A 26 9.22 23.21 10.54
N GLN A 27 8.95 24.52 10.59
CA GLN A 27 9.44 25.40 11.64
C GLN A 27 8.96 24.95 13.03
N ARG A 28 7.66 24.64 13.20
CA ARG A 28 7.12 24.12 14.47
C ARG A 28 7.79 22.83 14.91
N LEU A 29 7.99 21.89 13.96
CA LEU A 29 8.66 20.61 14.22
C LEU A 29 10.12 20.81 14.61
N ALA A 30 10.84 21.69 13.91
CA ALA A 30 12.25 22.02 14.24
C ALA A 30 12.38 22.56 15.66
N PHE A 31 11.57 23.54 16.04
CA PHE A 31 11.59 24.07 17.41
C PHE A 31 11.18 23.04 18.46
N HIS A 32 10.24 22.16 18.14
CA HIS A 32 9.88 21.06 19.04
C HIS A 32 11.08 20.11 19.25
N ILE A 33 11.80 19.73 18.17
CA ILE A 33 12.98 18.87 18.25
C ILE A 33 14.10 19.53 19.04
N ILE A 34 14.33 20.83 18.85
CA ILE A 34 15.38 21.57 19.58
C ILE A 34 15.10 21.65 21.08
N ASN A 35 13.81 21.77 21.46
CA ASN A 35 13.42 21.88 22.85
C ASN A 35 13.24 20.54 23.59
N MET A 36 13.31 19.40 22.86
CA MET A 36 13.21 18.09 23.52
C MET A 36 14.58 17.65 24.10
N PRO A 37 14.59 16.70 25.06
CA PRO A 37 15.83 16.10 25.56
C PRO A 37 16.66 15.48 24.42
N VAL A 38 17.98 15.60 24.49
CA VAL A 38 18.93 15.12 23.45
C VAL A 38 18.73 13.61 23.18
N GLU A 39 18.45 12.83 24.21
CA GLU A 39 18.20 11.37 24.09
C GLU A 39 16.99 11.07 23.21
N ARG A 40 15.94 11.87 23.30
CA ARG A 40 14.75 11.73 22.45
C ARG A 40 15.04 12.14 21.00
N ALA A 41 15.80 13.23 20.81
CA ALA A 41 16.21 13.65 19.46
C ALA A 41 17.10 12.59 18.81
N ARG A 42 18.03 12.01 19.57
CA ARG A 42 18.89 10.90 19.12
C ARG A 42 18.05 9.68 18.73
N GLY A 43 17.12 9.25 19.58
CA GLY A 43 16.22 8.13 19.28
C GLY A 43 15.39 8.33 18.00
N LEU A 44 14.93 9.55 17.74
CA LEU A 44 14.25 9.88 16.49
C LEU A 44 15.18 9.73 15.28
N ALA A 45 16.39 10.28 15.37
CA ALA A 45 17.38 10.20 14.29
C ALA A 45 17.77 8.73 14.01
N GLU A 46 18.04 7.96 15.07
CA GLU A 46 18.33 6.53 14.96
C GLU A 46 17.17 5.73 14.35
N ALA A 47 15.92 6.01 14.72
CA ALA A 47 14.75 5.36 14.16
C ALA A 47 14.64 5.61 12.64
N ILE A 48 14.91 6.83 12.18
CA ILE A 48 14.90 7.19 10.76
C ILE A 48 16.01 6.41 10.02
N ILE A 49 17.21 6.41 10.53
CA ILE A 49 18.35 5.72 9.92
C ILE A 49 18.10 4.21 9.88
N ASN A 50 17.69 3.63 11.02
CA ASN A 50 17.43 2.20 11.13
C ASN A 50 16.31 1.74 10.19
N ALA A 51 15.22 2.50 10.08
CA ALA A 51 14.15 2.20 9.13
C ALA A 51 14.68 2.23 7.70
N LYS A 52 15.45 3.25 7.32
CA LYS A 52 16.01 3.39 5.96
C LYS A 52 16.99 2.28 5.59
N THR A 53 17.80 1.82 6.55
CA THR A 53 18.87 0.84 6.30
C THR A 53 18.39 -0.61 6.40
N ASN A 54 17.43 -0.91 7.30
CA ASN A 54 17.04 -2.28 7.62
C ASN A 54 15.75 -2.72 6.94
N VAL A 55 14.84 -1.79 6.60
CA VAL A 55 13.60 -2.15 5.91
C VAL A 55 13.90 -2.52 4.46
N ARG A 56 13.39 -3.67 4.07
CA ARG A 56 13.52 -4.27 2.74
C ARG A 56 12.19 -4.81 2.24
N TYR A 57 12.15 -5.32 1.04
CA TYR A 57 10.99 -6.04 0.53
C TYR A 57 11.01 -7.51 1.00
N CYS A 58 9.87 -7.98 1.48
CA CYS A 58 9.65 -9.40 1.75
C CYS A 58 9.89 -10.20 0.46
N LYS A 59 10.73 -11.24 0.53
CA LYS A 59 11.06 -12.08 -0.63
C LYS A 59 9.84 -12.75 -1.27
N THR A 60 8.79 -12.98 -0.47
CA THR A 60 7.58 -13.69 -0.91
C THR A 60 6.51 -12.74 -1.43
N CYS A 61 6.10 -11.74 -0.66
CA CYS A 61 4.93 -10.90 -1.00
C CYS A 61 5.27 -9.48 -1.41
N CYS A 62 6.55 -9.12 -1.41
CA CYS A 62 7.06 -7.78 -1.71
C CYS A 62 6.61 -6.67 -0.75
N THR A 63 5.93 -6.96 0.37
CA THR A 63 5.65 -5.92 1.38
C THR A 63 6.93 -5.44 2.06
N LEU A 64 6.86 -4.30 2.72
CA LEU A 64 7.98 -3.78 3.50
C LEU A 64 8.11 -4.57 4.81
N THR A 65 9.36 -4.96 5.16
CA THR A 65 9.67 -5.72 6.37
C THR A 65 11.13 -5.53 6.77
N ASP A 66 11.45 -5.77 8.02
CA ASP A 66 12.82 -5.82 8.56
C ASP A 66 13.44 -7.24 8.49
N ARG A 67 12.65 -8.23 8.03
CA ARG A 67 13.06 -9.64 7.92
C ARG A 67 13.16 -10.06 6.45
N GLU A 68 13.73 -11.22 6.21
CA GLU A 68 13.74 -11.81 4.86
C GLU A 68 12.33 -12.13 4.39
N GLU A 69 11.51 -12.67 5.28
CA GLU A 69 10.09 -12.94 5.07
C GLU A 69 9.24 -12.24 6.14
N CYS A 70 8.17 -11.55 5.70
CA CYS A 70 7.33 -10.79 6.61
C CYS A 70 6.49 -11.72 7.54
N PRO A 71 6.03 -11.20 8.70
CA PRO A 71 5.26 -12.00 9.65
C PRO A 71 3.99 -12.64 9.08
N ILE A 72 3.41 -12.07 8.01
CA ILE A 72 2.22 -12.65 7.36
C ILE A 72 2.59 -13.86 6.53
N CYS A 73 3.65 -13.76 5.71
CA CYS A 73 4.08 -14.86 4.85
C CYS A 73 4.70 -16.03 5.63
N SER A 74 5.37 -15.74 6.75
CA SER A 74 5.95 -16.77 7.62
C SER A 74 4.95 -17.45 8.57
N ASN A 75 3.71 -16.95 8.64
CA ASN A 75 2.69 -17.53 9.52
C ASN A 75 2.02 -18.73 8.86
N ILE A 76 2.26 -19.92 9.40
CA ILE A 76 1.71 -21.19 8.92
C ILE A 76 0.20 -21.34 9.12
N GLU A 77 -0.41 -20.52 9.99
CA GLU A 77 -1.86 -20.52 10.21
C GLU A 77 -2.63 -19.78 9.11
N ARG A 78 -1.92 -19.05 8.23
CA ARG A 78 -2.53 -18.36 7.10
C ARG A 78 -2.85 -19.32 5.96
N ASN A 79 -3.91 -19.01 5.24
CA ASN A 79 -4.23 -19.73 4.01
C ASN A 79 -3.31 -19.28 2.87
N HIS A 80 -2.25 -20.03 2.63
CA HIS A 80 -1.27 -19.74 1.57
C HIS A 80 -1.80 -19.99 0.14
N LYS A 81 -2.95 -20.65 0.01
CA LYS A 81 -3.60 -20.88 -1.29
C LYS A 81 -4.44 -19.69 -1.76
N GLN A 82 -4.62 -18.66 -0.93
CA GLN A 82 -5.37 -17.46 -1.25
C GLN A 82 -4.49 -16.23 -1.17
N ILE A 83 -4.32 -15.53 -2.30
CA ILE A 83 -3.45 -14.35 -2.42
C ILE A 83 -4.29 -13.12 -2.70
N MET A 84 -4.24 -12.11 -1.83
CA MET A 84 -4.80 -10.79 -2.08
C MET A 84 -3.74 -9.87 -2.66
N VAL A 85 -3.99 -9.34 -3.86
CA VAL A 85 -3.09 -8.43 -4.58
C VAL A 85 -3.50 -7.00 -4.31
N VAL A 86 -2.58 -6.20 -3.76
CA VAL A 86 -2.78 -4.79 -3.42
C VAL A 86 -1.71 -3.91 -4.09
N GLU A 87 -1.99 -2.62 -4.27
CA GLU A 87 -1.05 -1.70 -4.92
C GLU A 87 0.14 -1.33 -4.04
N ASN A 88 -0.08 -1.17 -2.72
CA ASN A 88 0.97 -0.73 -1.80
C ASN A 88 0.82 -1.36 -0.39
N ALA A 89 1.86 -1.22 0.43
CA ALA A 89 1.90 -1.79 1.78
C ALA A 89 0.86 -1.15 2.74
N ARG A 90 0.38 0.06 2.46
CA ARG A 90 -0.65 0.73 3.28
C ARG A 90 -2.01 0.08 3.05
N ASP A 91 -2.31 -0.34 1.82
CA ASP A 91 -3.53 -1.06 1.48
C ASP A 91 -3.56 -2.42 2.19
N LEU A 92 -2.43 -3.15 2.18
CA LEU A 92 -2.27 -4.37 2.96
C LEU A 92 -2.58 -4.13 4.43
N ALA A 93 -1.99 -3.10 5.03
CA ALA A 93 -2.20 -2.76 6.44
C ALA A 93 -3.67 -2.40 6.74
N ALA A 94 -4.38 -1.79 5.79
CA ALA A 94 -5.81 -1.50 5.94
C ALA A 94 -6.65 -2.78 6.00
N TYR A 95 -6.36 -3.77 5.14
CA TYR A 95 -7.03 -5.07 5.19
C TYR A 95 -6.70 -5.86 6.45
N GLU A 96 -5.44 -5.87 6.89
CA GLU A 96 -5.03 -6.55 8.14
C GLU A 96 -5.76 -5.98 9.36
N LYS A 97 -6.01 -4.68 9.42
CA LYS A 97 -6.79 -4.05 10.51
C LYS A 97 -8.22 -4.59 10.62
N THR A 98 -8.80 -5.13 9.56
CA THR A 98 -10.13 -5.74 9.63
C THR A 98 -10.15 -7.03 10.44
N GLY A 99 -9.01 -7.73 10.56
CA GLY A 99 -8.84 -9.01 11.23
C GLY A 99 -9.61 -10.19 10.59
N LYS A 100 -10.27 -9.97 9.44
CA LYS A 100 -11.14 -10.97 8.79
C LYS A 100 -10.45 -11.77 7.71
N TYR A 101 -9.51 -11.18 7.00
CA TYR A 101 -8.77 -11.88 5.94
C TYR A 101 -7.73 -12.82 6.55
N LYS A 102 -7.74 -14.07 6.10
CA LYS A 102 -6.83 -15.12 6.61
C LYS A 102 -5.86 -15.66 5.56
N GLY A 103 -5.93 -15.14 4.33
CA GLY A 103 -4.98 -15.44 3.28
C GLY A 103 -3.66 -14.66 3.42
N ILE A 104 -2.84 -14.73 2.39
CA ILE A 104 -1.59 -13.98 2.26
C ILE A 104 -1.73 -12.88 1.21
N TYR A 105 -0.74 -11.99 1.12
CA TYR A 105 -0.79 -10.83 0.23
C TYR A 105 0.27 -10.88 -0.86
N HIS A 106 0.10 -10.02 -1.87
CA HIS A 106 1.14 -9.60 -2.79
C HIS A 106 1.04 -8.10 -3.04
N VAL A 107 2.15 -7.38 -2.88
CA VAL A 107 2.21 -5.92 -3.03
C VAL A 107 2.88 -5.58 -4.35
N LEU A 108 2.16 -4.88 -5.22
CA LEU A 108 2.62 -4.51 -6.55
C LEU A 108 3.60 -3.33 -6.56
N HIS A 109 3.57 -2.46 -5.55
CA HIS A 109 4.28 -1.18 -5.47
C HIS A 109 3.92 -0.20 -6.59
N GLY A 110 2.67 -0.21 -7.03
CA GLY A 110 2.13 0.70 -8.02
C GLY A 110 0.95 0.11 -8.79
N ALA A 111 0.51 0.84 -9.80
CA ALA A 111 -0.49 0.42 -10.76
C ALA A 111 0.01 0.73 -12.18
N ILE A 112 -0.51 0.01 -13.18
CA ILE A 112 -0.23 0.27 -14.58
C ILE A 112 -0.82 1.64 -14.94
N SER A 113 0.03 2.56 -15.39
CA SER A 113 -0.38 3.90 -15.81
C SER A 113 0.34 4.30 -17.09
N PRO A 114 -0.29 4.11 -18.26
CA PRO A 114 0.30 4.51 -19.53
C PRO A 114 0.63 6.02 -19.59
N MET A 115 -0.18 6.85 -18.94
CA MET A 115 0.05 8.29 -18.89
C MET A 115 1.32 8.68 -18.13
N LEU A 116 1.70 7.89 -17.12
CA LEU A 116 2.93 8.08 -16.35
C LEU A 116 4.09 7.23 -16.86
N GLY A 117 3.90 6.48 -17.96
CA GLY A 117 4.89 5.58 -18.53
C GLY A 117 5.14 4.32 -17.66
N ILE A 118 4.24 4.01 -16.71
CA ILE A 118 4.36 2.85 -15.83
C ILE A 118 3.71 1.64 -16.50
N GLY A 119 4.53 0.69 -16.91
CA GLY A 119 4.09 -0.57 -17.50
C GLY A 119 4.08 -1.74 -16.52
N PRO A 120 3.67 -2.94 -16.99
CA PRO A 120 3.63 -4.14 -16.16
C PRO A 120 4.99 -4.59 -15.61
N ASN A 121 6.09 -4.17 -16.25
CA ASN A 121 7.44 -4.51 -15.84
C ASN A 121 8.00 -3.58 -14.74
N ASP A 122 7.35 -2.45 -14.50
CA ASP A 122 7.79 -1.44 -13.53
C ASP A 122 7.20 -1.69 -12.14
N ILE A 123 6.24 -2.61 -12.06
CA ILE A 123 5.58 -3.04 -10.81
C ILE A 123 5.77 -4.56 -10.60
N ARG A 124 5.51 -5.06 -9.40
CA ARG A 124 5.86 -6.43 -8.96
C ARG A 124 4.92 -7.52 -9.50
N ILE A 125 4.57 -7.48 -10.78
CA ILE A 125 3.74 -8.52 -11.45
C ILE A 125 4.54 -9.79 -11.72
N LYS A 126 5.81 -9.68 -12.08
CA LYS A 126 6.67 -10.86 -12.36
C LYS A 126 6.78 -11.75 -11.12
N GLU A 127 7.01 -11.15 -9.96
CA GLU A 127 7.10 -11.86 -8.70
C GLU A 127 5.77 -12.53 -8.32
N LEU A 128 4.63 -11.89 -8.61
CA LEU A 128 3.32 -12.51 -8.46
C LEU A 128 3.21 -13.77 -9.34
N LEU A 129 3.52 -13.68 -10.62
CA LEU A 129 3.41 -14.81 -11.56
C LEU A 129 4.28 -16.00 -11.16
N VAL A 130 5.47 -15.76 -10.59
CA VAL A 130 6.31 -16.84 -10.03
C VAL A 130 5.61 -17.54 -8.87
N ARG A 131 4.93 -16.81 -7.99
CA ARG A 131 4.17 -17.37 -6.86
C ARG A 131 2.97 -18.21 -7.34
N LEU A 132 2.35 -17.82 -8.44
CA LEU A 132 1.19 -18.55 -9.00
C LEU A 132 1.56 -19.90 -9.64
N GLN A 133 2.85 -20.23 -9.74
CA GLN A 133 3.31 -21.58 -10.11
C GLN A 133 3.19 -22.59 -8.95
N GLN A 134 2.90 -22.10 -7.76
CA GLN A 134 2.63 -22.92 -6.57
C GLN A 134 1.14 -23.30 -6.50
N ASP A 135 0.75 -24.06 -5.48
CA ASP A 135 -0.63 -24.48 -5.24
C ASP A 135 -1.48 -23.30 -4.70
N VAL A 136 -1.99 -22.47 -5.62
CA VAL A 136 -2.84 -21.30 -5.35
C VAL A 136 -4.24 -21.54 -5.91
N ASP A 137 -5.25 -21.45 -5.06
CA ASP A 137 -6.66 -21.65 -5.41
C ASP A 137 -7.32 -20.34 -5.89
N GLU A 138 -6.97 -19.22 -5.27
CA GLU A 138 -7.63 -17.94 -5.53
C GLU A 138 -6.66 -16.75 -5.48
N VAL A 139 -6.80 -15.85 -6.45
CA VAL A 139 -6.23 -14.50 -6.43
C VAL A 139 -7.34 -13.47 -6.30
N ILE A 140 -7.33 -12.72 -5.19
CA ILE A 140 -8.25 -11.62 -4.93
C ILE A 140 -7.57 -10.33 -5.37
N ILE A 141 -8.08 -9.65 -6.39
CA ILE A 141 -7.56 -8.39 -6.84
C ILE A 141 -8.18 -7.25 -6.01
N ALA A 142 -7.35 -6.56 -5.24
CA ALA A 142 -7.73 -5.48 -4.34
C ALA A 142 -6.96 -4.18 -4.68
N THR A 143 -6.81 -3.89 -5.98
CA THR A 143 -6.33 -2.60 -6.47
C THR A 143 -7.39 -1.51 -6.27
N ASN A 144 -6.96 -0.25 -6.20
CA ASN A 144 -7.87 0.88 -6.01
C ASN A 144 -8.92 0.97 -7.15
N SER A 145 -10.03 1.67 -6.89
CA SER A 145 -11.07 1.92 -7.89
C SER A 145 -10.75 3.11 -8.82
N SER A 146 -9.45 3.43 -8.99
CA SER A 146 -8.96 4.40 -9.97
C SER A 146 -8.88 3.78 -11.36
N LEU A 147 -8.72 4.62 -12.41
CA LEU A 147 -8.52 4.13 -13.78
C LEU A 147 -7.32 3.19 -13.89
N GLU A 148 -6.20 3.55 -13.22
CA GLU A 148 -4.98 2.75 -13.18
C GLU A 148 -5.19 1.43 -12.43
N GLY A 149 -5.89 1.47 -11.31
CA GLY A 149 -6.22 0.27 -10.54
C GLY A 149 -7.14 -0.69 -11.28
N GLU A 150 -8.13 -0.18 -12.02
CA GLU A 150 -9.01 -0.98 -12.90
C GLU A 150 -8.22 -1.57 -14.07
N ALA A 151 -7.38 -0.77 -14.74
CA ALA A 151 -6.52 -1.25 -15.82
C ALA A 151 -5.58 -2.37 -15.35
N THR A 152 -5.00 -2.20 -14.16
CA THR A 152 -4.15 -3.21 -13.50
C THR A 152 -4.94 -4.47 -13.19
N ALA A 153 -6.15 -4.35 -12.66
CA ALA A 153 -7.02 -5.48 -12.36
C ALA A 153 -7.38 -6.27 -13.62
N MET A 154 -7.75 -5.57 -14.69
CA MET A 154 -8.06 -6.21 -15.98
C MET A 154 -6.85 -6.93 -16.57
N TYR A 155 -5.67 -6.30 -16.49
CA TYR A 155 -4.42 -6.90 -16.96
C TYR A 155 -4.09 -8.18 -16.19
N LEU A 156 -4.12 -8.14 -14.86
CA LEU A 156 -3.89 -9.30 -13.99
C LEU A 156 -4.91 -10.41 -14.27
N SER A 157 -6.18 -10.06 -14.39
CA SER A 157 -7.24 -11.03 -14.70
C SER A 157 -6.99 -11.78 -16.00
N LYS A 158 -6.56 -11.06 -17.07
CA LYS A 158 -6.23 -11.67 -18.37
C LYS A 158 -5.01 -12.61 -18.28
N LEU A 159 -4.03 -12.28 -17.44
CA LEU A 159 -2.85 -13.11 -17.26
C LEU A 159 -3.13 -14.37 -16.42
N ILE A 160 -3.97 -14.25 -15.39
CA ILE A 160 -4.14 -15.31 -14.39
C ILE A 160 -5.23 -16.28 -14.78
N LYS A 161 -6.36 -15.84 -15.34
CA LYS A 161 -7.49 -16.71 -15.71
C LYS A 161 -7.12 -17.93 -16.57
N PRO A 162 -6.20 -17.84 -17.57
CA PRO A 162 -5.81 -19.01 -18.36
C PRO A 162 -5.09 -20.10 -17.56
N THR A 163 -4.58 -19.81 -16.36
CA THR A 163 -3.93 -20.80 -15.51
C THR A 163 -4.90 -21.69 -14.72
N GLY A 164 -6.22 -21.39 -14.79
CA GLY A 164 -7.26 -22.09 -14.05
C GLY A 164 -7.44 -21.61 -12.59
N ILE A 165 -6.59 -20.68 -12.11
CA ILE A 165 -6.72 -20.08 -10.78
C ILE A 165 -7.97 -19.18 -10.75
N ARG A 166 -8.76 -19.29 -9.70
CA ARG A 166 -9.91 -18.42 -9.49
C ARG A 166 -9.45 -16.97 -9.28
N VAL A 167 -9.96 -16.05 -10.09
CA VAL A 167 -9.69 -14.62 -9.97
C VAL A 167 -10.94 -13.90 -9.53
N THR A 168 -10.87 -13.25 -8.40
CA THR A 168 -11.94 -12.43 -7.84
C THR A 168 -11.48 -10.99 -7.65
N ARG A 169 -12.43 -10.07 -7.50
CA ARG A 169 -12.16 -8.67 -7.19
C ARG A 169 -12.98 -8.28 -5.95
N ILE A 170 -12.41 -7.37 -5.15
CA ILE A 170 -13.16 -6.77 -4.06
C ILE A 170 -14.41 -6.07 -4.61
N ALA A 171 -15.49 -6.12 -3.84
CA ALA A 171 -16.74 -5.45 -4.21
C ALA A 171 -16.53 -3.92 -4.27
N SER A 172 -17.23 -3.30 -5.24
CA SER A 172 -17.33 -1.84 -5.35
C SER A 172 -18.78 -1.46 -5.11
N GLY A 173 -19.02 -0.39 -4.34
CA GLY A 173 -20.38 0.04 -4.07
C GLY A 173 -20.49 1.12 -3.01
N VAL A 174 -21.70 1.37 -2.55
CA VAL A 174 -22.01 2.39 -1.54
C VAL A 174 -21.32 2.06 -0.21
N PRO A 175 -20.59 3.00 0.39
CA PRO A 175 -19.96 2.78 1.68
C PRO A 175 -21.02 2.66 2.79
N VAL A 176 -20.73 1.83 3.80
CA VAL A 176 -21.59 1.67 4.96
C VAL A 176 -21.77 3.01 5.71
N GLY A 177 -23.01 3.40 5.96
CA GLY A 177 -23.33 4.68 6.60
C GLY A 177 -23.40 5.88 5.64
N GLY A 178 -23.27 5.67 4.33
CA GLY A 178 -23.45 6.71 3.35
C GLY A 178 -24.93 6.83 2.92
N ASP A 179 -25.43 8.07 2.82
CA ASP A 179 -26.75 8.36 2.24
C ASP A 179 -26.67 8.33 0.73
N LEU A 180 -27.61 7.65 0.06
CA LEU A 180 -27.61 7.46 -1.40
C LEU A 180 -27.62 8.75 -2.20
N GLU A 181 -28.25 9.81 -1.67
CA GLU A 181 -28.34 11.13 -2.34
C GLU A 181 -26.98 11.84 -2.53
N TYR A 182 -25.96 11.46 -1.73
CA TYR A 182 -24.60 12.05 -1.83
C TYR A 182 -23.61 11.17 -2.58
N ILE A 183 -24.07 10.03 -3.10
CA ILE A 183 -23.21 9.10 -3.84
C ILE A 183 -23.25 9.44 -5.33
N ASP A 184 -22.07 9.44 -5.96
CA ASP A 184 -21.97 9.70 -7.40
C ASP A 184 -22.63 8.58 -8.25
N GLU A 185 -23.05 8.95 -9.47
CA GLU A 185 -23.77 8.06 -10.38
C GLU A 185 -23.00 6.78 -10.72
N VAL A 186 -21.67 6.86 -10.85
CA VAL A 186 -20.82 5.71 -11.21
C VAL A 186 -20.79 4.70 -10.07
N THR A 187 -20.65 5.18 -8.84
CA THR A 187 -20.67 4.34 -7.63
C THR A 187 -22.03 3.70 -7.42
N LEU A 188 -23.13 4.44 -7.64
CA LEU A 188 -24.49 3.88 -7.58
C LEU A 188 -24.73 2.80 -8.64
N LEU A 189 -24.27 3.04 -9.87
CA LEU A 189 -24.38 2.06 -10.96
C LEU A 189 -23.62 0.77 -10.62
N ARG A 190 -22.37 0.89 -10.15
CA ARG A 190 -21.57 -0.28 -9.73
C ARG A 190 -22.22 -1.06 -8.58
N ALA A 191 -22.79 -0.36 -7.60
CA ALA A 191 -23.52 -0.98 -6.50
C ALA A 191 -24.75 -1.74 -7.00
N PHE A 192 -25.48 -1.17 -7.95
CA PHE A 192 -26.66 -1.82 -8.56
C PHE A 192 -26.26 -3.04 -9.39
N GLU A 193 -25.23 -2.96 -10.20
CA GLU A 193 -24.73 -4.09 -11.00
C GLU A 193 -24.18 -5.21 -10.12
N GLY A 194 -23.46 -4.85 -9.03
CA GLY A 194 -22.87 -5.79 -8.08
C GLY A 194 -23.79 -6.26 -6.97
N ARG A 195 -25.11 -5.99 -7.05
CA ARG A 195 -26.08 -6.39 -6.02
C ARG A 195 -26.12 -7.91 -5.83
N THR A 196 -26.25 -8.33 -4.60
CA THR A 196 -26.36 -9.74 -4.20
C THR A 196 -27.77 -10.06 -3.72
N GLU A 197 -28.19 -11.30 -3.88
CA GLU A 197 -29.42 -11.82 -3.27
C GLU A 197 -29.25 -11.89 -1.74
N LEU A 198 -30.33 -11.58 -0.99
CA LEU A 198 -30.37 -11.58 0.48
C LEU A 198 -30.80 -12.94 1.02
#